data_91f3d5790d15f9e5c1cc5b7f9392f8f3
#
_entry.id   91f3d5790d15f9e5c1cc5b7f9392f8f3
#
_cell.length_a   1.000
_cell.length_b   1.000
_cell.length_c   1.000
_cell.angle_alpha   90.00
_cell.angle_beta   90.00
_cell.angle_gamma   90.00
#
_symmetry.space_group_name_H-M   'P 1'
#
loop_
_entity.id
_entity.type
_entity.pdbx_description
1 polymer ?
#
loop_
_entity_poly.entity_id
_entity_poly.type
_entity_poly.pdbx_seq_one_letter_code
_entity_poly.pdbx_strand_id
1 'polypeptide(L)'
;NGSFFHEYNLTTASLADNNQLLVAADNANSERSLRLLQDYYPLNFSASGRARGDLAFAGFGIVSPERGHDDYSGGTVAGKVVLVFDHEPGERDQNSVFDGVVRSEVSRNLRKALFAQEQGAVALLIVSDVHNHTGPNNFQTQANSTWPVNPRRVPRYTLSAWMDQVRIPVAQISPAVASTLIHTSGYTLEKLSEAAEIDGGVTPIPMTERTVEITAT
;
A
#
# COMPACT_ATOMS: atom_id res chain seq x y z
N ASN A 1 44.28 5.49 -0.26
CA ASN A 1 43.86 5.32 -1.66
C ASN A 1 42.42 5.81 -1.78
N GLY A 2 42.21 7.10 -2.07
CA GLY A 2 40.90 7.66 -2.35
C GLY A 2 40.53 7.34 -3.80
N SER A 3 39.60 6.39 -4.00
CA SER A 3 38.95 6.23 -5.29
C SER A 3 37.84 7.29 -5.43
N PHE A 4 37.80 7.98 -6.57
CA PHE A 4 36.70 8.87 -6.95
C PHE A 4 35.51 8.10 -7.50
N PHE A 5 35.61 6.76 -7.61
CA PHE A 5 34.54 5.89 -8.08
C PHE A 5 33.77 5.31 -6.90
N HIS A 6 32.45 5.41 -6.97
CA HIS A 6 31.56 4.77 -6.03
C HIS A 6 30.79 3.67 -6.76
N GLU A 7 30.97 2.42 -6.31
CA GLU A 7 30.26 1.28 -6.89
C GLU A 7 28.90 1.15 -6.23
N TYR A 8 27.87 0.90 -7.04
CA TYR A 8 26.52 0.61 -6.58
C TYR A 8 25.86 -0.44 -7.46
N ASN A 9 25.01 -1.26 -6.86
CA ASN A 9 24.29 -2.29 -7.55
C ASN A 9 22.91 -1.79 -8.02
N LEU A 10 22.61 -2.07 -9.28
CA LEU A 10 21.28 -1.83 -9.86
C LEU A 10 20.55 -3.15 -10.04
N THR A 11 19.27 -3.15 -9.79
CA THR A 11 18.37 -4.27 -10.01
C THR A 11 17.15 -3.85 -10.81
N THR A 12 16.43 -4.83 -11.33
CA THR A 12 15.13 -4.65 -11.98
C THR A 12 14.13 -5.57 -11.30
N ALA A 13 12.87 -5.14 -11.23
CA ALA A 13 11.78 -6.01 -10.80
C ALA A 13 11.11 -6.65 -12.02
N SER A 14 10.69 -7.89 -11.87
CA SER A 14 9.85 -8.62 -12.82
C SER A 14 8.67 -9.23 -12.07
N LEU A 15 7.52 -9.31 -12.75
CA LEU A 15 6.33 -9.94 -12.18
C LEU A 15 6.39 -11.43 -12.50
N ALA A 16 6.37 -12.28 -11.48
CA ALA A 16 6.28 -13.72 -11.65
C ALA A 16 4.82 -14.21 -11.68
N ASP A 17 4.58 -15.43 -12.15
CA ASP A 17 3.23 -15.97 -12.35
C ASP A 17 2.57 -16.48 -11.06
N ASN A 18 3.34 -16.73 -10.00
CA ASN A 18 2.87 -17.30 -8.74
C ASN A 18 2.41 -16.25 -7.70
N ASN A 19 2.22 -15.01 -8.11
CA ASN A 19 1.60 -13.99 -7.26
C ASN A 19 0.16 -14.37 -6.94
N GLN A 20 -0.22 -14.26 -5.66
CA GLN A 20 -1.55 -14.61 -5.19
C GLN A 20 -2.02 -13.66 -4.09
N LEU A 21 -3.29 -13.27 -4.15
CA LEU A 21 -3.95 -12.56 -3.07
C LEU A 21 -5.27 -13.27 -2.76
N LEU A 22 -5.35 -13.82 -1.56
CA LEU A 22 -6.51 -14.53 -1.05
C LEU A 22 -7.19 -13.71 0.03
N VAL A 23 -8.50 -13.69 0.01
CA VAL A 23 -9.33 -13.08 1.05
C VAL A 23 -10.29 -14.10 1.61
N ALA A 24 -10.45 -14.13 2.93
CA ALA A 24 -11.50 -14.93 3.53
C ALA A 24 -12.85 -14.51 2.96
N ALA A 25 -13.62 -15.46 2.46
CA ALA A 25 -14.99 -15.22 2.02
C ALA A 25 -15.93 -15.09 3.24
N ASP A 26 -17.13 -14.56 3.00
CA ASP A 26 -18.13 -14.33 4.05
C ASP A 26 -18.58 -15.64 4.75
N ASN A 27 -18.27 -16.78 4.15
CA ASN A 27 -18.46 -18.11 4.75
C ASN A 27 -17.10 -18.57 5.30
N ALA A 28 -16.99 -18.76 6.60
CA ALA A 28 -15.77 -19.04 7.37
C ALA A 28 -14.84 -20.16 6.85
N ASN A 29 -15.22 -20.90 5.80
CA ASN A 29 -14.49 -22.05 5.24
C ASN A 29 -14.08 -21.88 3.77
N SER A 30 -14.23 -20.72 3.17
CA SER A 30 -13.83 -20.49 1.79
C SER A 30 -12.95 -19.25 1.66
N GLU A 31 -11.95 -19.32 0.78
CA GLU A 31 -11.09 -18.22 0.41
C GLU A 31 -11.38 -17.86 -1.06
N ARG A 32 -11.43 -16.58 -1.34
CA ARG A 32 -11.55 -16.06 -2.70
C ARG A 32 -10.18 -15.64 -3.19
N SER A 33 -9.75 -16.21 -4.31
CA SER A 33 -8.56 -15.75 -5.01
C SER A 33 -8.91 -14.54 -5.87
N LEU A 34 -8.11 -13.49 -5.75
CA LEU A 34 -8.22 -12.28 -6.54
C LEU A 34 -7.36 -12.39 -7.82
N ARG A 35 -7.77 -11.67 -8.85
CA ARG A 35 -7.14 -11.74 -10.18
C ARG A 35 -5.98 -10.76 -10.29
N LEU A 36 -4.80 -11.29 -10.56
CA LEU A 36 -3.60 -10.48 -10.80
C LEU A 36 -3.83 -9.51 -11.98
N LEU A 37 -3.35 -8.28 -11.82
CA LEU A 37 -3.49 -7.15 -12.74
C LEU A 37 -4.92 -6.63 -12.98
N GLN A 38 -5.94 -7.29 -12.44
CA GLN A 38 -7.34 -6.87 -12.54
C GLN A 38 -7.91 -6.40 -11.19
N ASP A 39 -7.65 -7.18 -10.16
CA ASP A 39 -8.14 -6.92 -8.80
C ASP A 39 -7.02 -6.36 -7.90
N TYR A 40 -5.77 -6.78 -8.14
CA TYR A 40 -4.57 -6.32 -7.44
C TYR A 40 -3.32 -6.46 -8.31
N TYR A 41 -2.24 -5.81 -7.91
CA TYR A 41 -0.89 -6.05 -8.42
C TYR A 41 0.16 -5.73 -7.35
N PRO A 42 1.26 -6.53 -7.24
CA PRO A 42 2.38 -6.21 -6.38
C PRO A 42 3.04 -4.92 -6.84
N LEU A 43 3.54 -4.11 -5.91
CA LEU A 43 4.37 -2.98 -6.28
C LEU A 43 5.79 -3.46 -6.59
N ASN A 44 6.47 -2.75 -7.48
CA ASN A 44 7.79 -3.14 -8.00
C ASN A 44 8.92 -3.14 -6.95
N PHE A 45 8.65 -2.62 -5.75
CA PHE A 45 9.53 -2.68 -4.58
C PHE A 45 9.04 -3.64 -3.49
N SER A 46 7.96 -4.39 -3.75
CA SER A 46 7.46 -5.40 -2.81
C SER A 46 8.53 -6.44 -2.51
N ALA A 47 8.66 -6.82 -1.25
CA ALA A 47 9.44 -8.01 -0.95
C ALA A 47 8.77 -9.26 -1.52
N SER A 48 9.58 -10.21 -1.99
CA SER A 48 9.09 -11.54 -2.31
C SER A 48 8.85 -12.32 -1.02
N GLY A 49 7.69 -12.98 -0.93
CA GLY A 49 7.34 -13.75 0.25
C GLY A 49 5.83 -13.98 0.38
N ARG A 50 5.47 -14.73 1.42
CA ARG A 50 4.08 -15.00 1.79
C ARG A 50 3.81 -14.43 3.17
N ALA A 51 2.67 -13.74 3.30
CA ALA A 51 2.21 -13.21 4.56
C ALA A 51 0.70 -13.47 4.71
N ARG A 52 0.27 -13.73 5.95
CA ARG A 52 -1.15 -13.90 6.31
C ARG A 52 -1.40 -13.18 7.62
N GLY A 53 -2.50 -12.46 7.70
CA GLY A 53 -2.91 -11.75 8.91
C GLY A 53 -4.31 -11.20 8.80
N ASP A 54 -4.86 -10.80 9.94
CA ASP A 54 -6.11 -10.06 9.98
C ASP A 54 -5.91 -8.66 9.40
N LEU A 55 -6.96 -8.14 8.77
CA LEU A 55 -6.91 -6.83 8.16
C LEU A 55 -7.05 -5.72 9.21
N ALA A 56 -6.27 -4.65 9.05
CA ALA A 56 -6.46 -3.40 9.77
C ALA A 56 -6.34 -2.21 8.80
N PHE A 57 -7.16 -1.20 8.98
CA PHE A 57 -7.07 0.05 8.24
C PHE A 57 -6.25 1.07 9.04
N ALA A 58 -5.34 1.79 8.39
CA ALA A 58 -4.48 2.80 9.01
C ALA A 58 -4.37 4.06 8.12
N GLY A 59 -5.49 4.72 7.85
CA GLY A 59 -5.54 6.01 7.16
C GLY A 59 -4.74 6.03 5.86
N PHE A 60 -3.85 7.00 5.76
CA PHE A 60 -2.88 7.11 4.68
C PHE A 60 -1.58 6.33 4.95
N GLY A 61 -1.43 5.75 6.14
CA GLY A 61 -0.24 4.97 6.52
C GLY A 61 1.02 5.81 6.66
N ILE A 62 0.88 7.04 7.13
CA ILE A 62 1.97 8.01 7.24
C ILE A 62 2.36 8.19 8.71
N VAL A 63 3.69 8.24 8.95
CA VAL A 63 4.29 8.67 10.21
C VAL A 63 5.19 9.86 9.92
N SER A 64 4.85 11.02 10.46
CA SER A 64 5.54 12.29 10.24
C SER A 64 5.48 13.15 11.51
N PRO A 65 6.30 12.85 12.54
CA PRO A 65 6.27 13.57 13.83
C PRO A 65 6.49 15.08 13.68
N GLU A 66 7.30 15.50 12.70
CA GLU A 66 7.56 16.91 12.40
C GLU A 66 6.34 17.65 11.87
N ARG A 67 5.34 16.90 11.35
CA ARG A 67 4.03 17.41 10.92
C ARG A 67 2.92 17.13 11.94
N GLY A 68 3.27 16.50 13.07
CA GLY A 68 2.30 16.10 14.08
C GLY A 68 1.33 15.01 13.62
N HIS A 69 1.71 14.17 12.64
CA HIS A 69 0.85 13.15 12.04
C HIS A 69 1.38 11.73 12.26
N ASP A 70 0.50 10.83 12.72
CA ASP A 70 0.83 9.41 12.92
C ASP A 70 -0.43 8.53 12.81
N ASP A 71 -0.58 7.87 11.66
CA ASP A 71 -1.68 6.95 11.35
C ASP A 71 -1.59 5.60 12.09
N TYR A 72 -0.58 5.39 12.91
CA TYR A 72 -0.40 4.17 13.69
C TYR A 72 -0.52 4.41 15.20
N SER A 73 -0.72 5.67 15.60
CA SER A 73 -0.86 6.05 17.02
C SER A 73 -2.13 5.45 17.65
N GLY A 74 -2.04 5.01 18.90
CA GLY A 74 -3.19 4.56 19.68
C GLY A 74 -3.71 3.16 19.33
N GLY A 75 -3.08 2.44 18.39
CA GLY A 75 -3.45 1.07 18.02
C GLY A 75 -2.24 0.20 17.70
N THR A 76 -2.47 -1.07 17.37
CA THR A 76 -1.42 -1.99 16.93
C THR A 76 -1.78 -2.65 15.60
N VAL A 77 -0.80 -2.70 14.70
CA VAL A 77 -0.88 -3.41 13.42
C VAL A 77 0.12 -4.57 13.35
N ALA A 78 0.80 -4.85 14.46
CA ALA A 78 1.75 -5.96 14.53
C ALA A 78 1.08 -7.30 14.18
N GLY A 79 1.68 -8.03 13.24
CA GLY A 79 1.15 -9.29 12.71
C GLY A 79 -0.06 -9.16 11.79
N LYS A 80 -0.46 -7.93 11.44
CA LYS A 80 -1.64 -7.69 10.58
C LYS A 80 -1.24 -7.36 9.14
N VAL A 81 -2.17 -7.59 8.21
CA VAL A 81 -2.16 -7.00 6.88
C VAL A 81 -2.80 -5.62 7.00
N VAL A 82 -2.06 -4.59 6.59
CA VAL A 82 -2.53 -3.20 6.73
C VAL A 82 -3.07 -2.71 5.40
N LEU A 83 -4.26 -2.08 5.43
CA LEU A 83 -4.86 -1.35 4.33
C LEU A 83 -4.68 0.15 4.55
N VAL A 84 -4.15 0.86 3.54
CA VAL A 84 -3.99 2.31 3.58
C VAL A 84 -4.42 2.95 2.26
N PHE A 85 -4.74 4.24 2.31
CA PHE A 85 -4.93 5.03 1.10
C PHE A 85 -3.60 5.43 0.47
N ASP A 86 -3.59 5.54 -0.87
CA ASP A 86 -2.54 6.24 -1.62
C ASP A 86 -2.60 7.75 -1.32
N HIS A 87 -1.59 8.50 -1.72
CA HIS A 87 -1.47 9.95 -1.48
C HIS A 87 -1.34 10.33 0.02
N GLU A 88 -1.91 11.47 0.43
CA GLU A 88 -1.77 12.09 1.74
C GLU A 88 -2.99 12.94 2.08
N PRO A 89 -3.25 13.24 3.39
CA PRO A 89 -4.36 14.11 3.76
C PRO A 89 -4.16 15.53 3.26
N GLY A 90 -5.25 16.18 2.89
CA GLY A 90 -5.24 17.56 2.45
C GLY A 90 -4.45 17.82 1.15
N GLU A 91 -4.35 16.84 0.25
CA GLU A 91 -3.54 16.96 -0.98
C GLU A 91 -3.97 18.10 -1.92
N ARG A 92 -5.17 18.67 -1.72
CA ARG A 92 -5.68 19.82 -2.47
C ARG A 92 -5.73 21.10 -1.66
N ASP A 93 -5.38 21.03 -0.39
CA ASP A 93 -5.35 22.18 0.49
C ASP A 93 -3.94 22.78 0.53
N GLN A 94 -3.82 24.03 0.04
CA GLN A 94 -2.55 24.77 0.07
C GLN A 94 -2.03 25.06 1.49
N ASN A 95 -2.89 24.93 2.50
CA ASN A 95 -2.53 25.11 3.91
C ASN A 95 -2.24 23.76 4.60
N SER A 96 -2.30 22.65 3.88
CA SER A 96 -1.98 21.33 4.44
C SER A 96 -0.57 21.28 4.99
N VAL A 97 -0.40 20.61 6.12
CA VAL A 97 0.92 20.32 6.70
C VAL A 97 1.78 19.41 5.83
N PHE A 98 1.19 18.82 4.78
CA PHE A 98 1.83 17.93 3.81
C PHE A 98 2.19 18.63 2.48
N ASP A 99 2.61 19.90 2.54
CA ASP A 99 3.03 20.67 1.36
C ASP A 99 1.90 20.98 0.33
N GLY A 100 0.64 20.66 0.67
CA GLY A 100 -0.55 20.97 -0.11
C GLY A 100 -0.59 20.21 -1.45
N VAL A 101 -0.62 20.95 -2.57
CA VAL A 101 -0.78 20.36 -3.91
C VAL A 101 0.46 19.62 -4.45
N VAL A 102 1.58 19.67 -3.73
CA VAL A 102 2.81 18.93 -4.08
C VAL A 102 2.94 17.72 -3.17
N ARG A 103 2.89 16.54 -3.75
CA ARG A 103 3.00 15.29 -3.00
C ARG A 103 4.28 15.24 -2.18
N SER A 104 4.14 15.09 -0.86
CA SER A 104 5.26 15.02 0.07
C SER A 104 6.03 13.70 -0.06
N GLU A 105 7.29 13.70 0.39
CA GLU A 105 8.13 12.49 0.33
C GLU A 105 7.59 11.38 1.25
N VAL A 106 6.99 11.74 2.40
CA VAL A 106 6.44 10.76 3.36
C VAL A 106 5.20 10.04 2.85
N SER A 107 4.49 10.60 1.87
CA SER A 107 3.30 9.99 1.26
C SER A 107 3.61 8.98 0.15
N ARG A 108 4.89 8.83 -0.24
CA ARG A 108 5.28 7.87 -1.27
C ARG A 108 5.05 6.44 -0.79
N ASN A 109 4.52 5.58 -1.67
CA ASN A 109 4.14 4.21 -1.35
C ASN A 109 5.29 3.38 -0.75
N LEU A 110 6.54 3.62 -1.18
CA LEU A 110 7.73 3.04 -0.56
C LEU A 110 7.86 3.44 0.91
N ARG A 111 7.65 4.72 1.24
CA ARG A 111 7.72 5.21 2.62
C ARG A 111 6.61 4.62 3.48
N LYS A 112 5.39 4.55 2.96
CA LYS A 112 4.25 3.88 3.64
C LYS A 112 4.55 2.41 3.95
N ALA A 113 5.21 1.70 3.02
CA ALA A 113 5.62 0.32 3.23
C ALA A 113 6.65 0.20 4.38
N LEU A 114 7.61 1.10 4.45
CA LEU A 114 8.58 1.15 5.53
C LEU A 114 7.92 1.48 6.87
N PHE A 115 7.02 2.46 6.93
CA PHE A 115 6.26 2.78 8.14
C PHE A 115 5.44 1.57 8.63
N ALA A 116 4.66 0.95 7.74
CA ALA A 116 3.88 -0.25 8.11
C ALA A 116 4.78 -1.37 8.65
N GLN A 117 5.92 -1.62 7.99
CA GLN A 117 6.91 -2.61 8.41
C GLN A 117 7.50 -2.28 9.79
N GLU A 118 7.85 -1.02 10.05
CA GLU A 118 8.38 -0.55 11.34
C GLU A 118 7.35 -0.74 12.46
N GLN A 119 6.06 -0.64 12.15
CA GLN A 119 4.95 -0.91 13.08
C GLN A 119 4.61 -2.42 13.21
N GLY A 120 5.40 -3.29 12.58
CA GLY A 120 5.26 -4.74 12.68
C GLY A 120 4.18 -5.35 11.80
N ALA A 121 3.66 -4.63 10.81
CA ALA A 121 2.76 -5.19 9.80
C ALA A 121 3.46 -6.32 9.02
N VAL A 122 2.70 -7.34 8.64
CA VAL A 122 3.23 -8.46 7.84
C VAL A 122 3.06 -8.27 6.34
N ALA A 123 2.15 -7.40 5.92
CA ALA A 123 1.95 -6.97 4.53
C ALA A 123 1.24 -5.62 4.47
N LEU A 124 1.36 -4.94 3.33
CA LEU A 124 0.67 -3.69 3.07
C LEU A 124 -0.18 -3.78 1.80
N LEU A 125 -1.43 -3.39 1.90
CA LEU A 125 -2.35 -3.18 0.78
C LEU A 125 -2.59 -1.67 0.63
N ILE A 126 -2.47 -1.16 -0.58
CA ILE A 126 -2.70 0.24 -0.88
C ILE A 126 -3.90 0.35 -1.81
N VAL A 127 -4.79 1.28 -1.55
CA VAL A 127 -5.95 1.59 -2.40
C VAL A 127 -5.96 3.08 -2.74
N SER A 128 -6.46 3.42 -3.92
CA SER A 128 -6.61 4.83 -4.29
C SER A 128 -7.54 5.55 -3.32
N ASP A 129 -7.14 6.73 -2.90
CA ASP A 129 -8.01 7.63 -2.16
C ASP A 129 -9.20 8.04 -3.05
N VAL A 130 -10.41 7.80 -2.57
CA VAL A 130 -11.65 8.08 -3.29
C VAL A 130 -12.27 9.44 -2.92
N HIS A 131 -11.82 10.07 -1.85
CA HIS A 131 -12.27 11.41 -1.44
C HIS A 131 -11.71 12.49 -2.35
N ASN A 132 -10.40 12.50 -2.54
CA ASN A 132 -9.72 13.49 -3.36
C ASN A 132 -9.69 13.09 -4.85
N HIS A 133 -9.80 11.80 -5.17
CA HIS A 133 -9.77 11.25 -6.53
C HIS A 133 -11.12 10.68 -6.96
N THR A 134 -12.11 11.55 -7.16
CA THR A 134 -13.49 11.19 -7.57
C THR A 134 -13.65 10.83 -9.05
N GLY A 135 -12.57 10.87 -9.83
CA GLY A 135 -12.57 10.55 -11.27
C GLY A 135 -12.68 9.05 -11.56
N PRO A 136 -12.75 8.67 -12.85
CA PRO A 136 -12.80 7.28 -13.26
C PRO A 136 -11.62 6.48 -12.67
N ASN A 137 -11.91 5.28 -12.18
CA ASN A 137 -10.87 4.40 -11.65
C ASN A 137 -9.89 3.98 -12.75
N ASN A 138 -8.65 4.41 -12.62
CA ASN A 138 -7.55 4.11 -13.55
C ASN A 138 -6.72 2.89 -13.14
N PHE A 139 -7.23 2.04 -12.26
CA PHE A 139 -6.50 0.89 -11.70
C PHE A 139 -5.86 0.01 -12.78
N GLN A 140 -6.61 -0.36 -13.82
CA GLN A 140 -6.10 -1.19 -14.91
C GLN A 140 -4.96 -0.51 -15.68
N THR A 141 -5.06 0.80 -15.88
CA THR A 141 -4.01 1.60 -16.55
C THR A 141 -2.76 1.65 -15.67
N GLN A 142 -2.92 1.82 -14.37
CA GLN A 142 -1.81 1.83 -13.41
C GLN A 142 -1.13 0.46 -13.33
N ALA A 143 -1.92 -0.63 -13.27
CA ALA A 143 -1.42 -2.00 -13.29
C ALA A 143 -0.56 -2.27 -14.54
N ASN A 144 -1.08 -1.93 -15.72
CA ASN A 144 -0.39 -2.08 -16.99
C ASN A 144 0.83 -1.15 -17.13
N SER A 145 0.84 0.01 -16.47
CA SER A 145 2.00 0.91 -16.42
C SER A 145 3.10 0.37 -15.51
N THR A 146 2.73 -0.28 -14.40
CA THR A 146 3.67 -0.89 -13.46
C THR A 146 4.25 -2.16 -14.05
N TRP A 147 3.40 -3.02 -14.61
CA TRP A 147 3.72 -4.32 -15.18
C TRP A 147 3.23 -4.41 -16.63
N PRO A 148 3.96 -3.80 -17.59
CA PRO A 148 3.56 -3.81 -19.00
C PRO A 148 3.67 -5.21 -19.60
N VAL A 149 2.66 -5.61 -20.35
CA VAL A 149 2.65 -6.89 -21.09
C VAL A 149 3.83 -7.01 -22.06
N ASN A 150 4.18 -5.88 -22.70
CA ASN A 150 5.38 -5.78 -23.55
C ASN A 150 6.48 -5.06 -22.74
N PRO A 151 7.54 -5.76 -22.35
CA PRO A 151 8.62 -5.15 -21.59
C PRO A 151 9.23 -3.99 -22.36
N ARG A 152 9.63 -2.96 -21.63
CA ARG A 152 10.31 -1.80 -22.22
C ARG A 152 11.65 -2.22 -22.82
N ARG A 153 12.07 -1.57 -23.88
CA ARG A 153 13.40 -1.79 -24.48
C ARG A 153 14.52 -1.51 -23.49
N VAL A 154 14.33 -0.52 -22.60
CA VAL A 154 15.27 -0.21 -21.53
C VAL A 154 14.57 -0.53 -20.22
N PRO A 155 15.08 -1.48 -19.42
CA PRO A 155 14.54 -1.81 -18.12
C PRO A 155 14.58 -0.59 -17.17
N ARG A 156 13.65 -0.53 -16.25
CA ARG A 156 13.72 0.42 -15.13
C ARG A 156 14.67 -0.14 -14.09
N TYR A 157 15.83 0.46 -13.97
CA TYR A 157 16.80 0.13 -12.93
C TYR A 157 16.50 0.89 -11.65
N THR A 158 16.68 0.22 -10.53
CA THR A 158 16.59 0.79 -9.17
C THR A 158 17.83 0.37 -8.38
N LEU A 159 18.24 1.18 -7.42
CA LEU A 159 19.31 0.80 -6.50
C LEU A 159 18.87 -0.41 -5.67
N SER A 160 19.66 -1.50 -5.69
CA SER A 160 19.35 -2.71 -4.93
C SER A 160 19.16 -2.41 -3.45
N ALA A 161 20.01 -1.56 -2.89
CA ALA A 161 19.94 -1.14 -1.49
C ALA A 161 18.60 -0.46 -1.09
N TRP A 162 17.87 0.11 -2.04
CA TRP A 162 16.54 0.67 -1.77
C TRP A 162 15.46 -0.41 -1.78
N MET A 163 15.57 -1.36 -2.72
CA MET A 163 14.63 -2.48 -2.81
C MET A 163 14.72 -3.38 -1.57
N ASP A 164 15.94 -3.62 -1.09
CA ASP A 164 16.21 -4.49 0.07
C ASP A 164 15.71 -3.93 1.41
N GLN A 165 15.30 -2.65 1.46
CA GLN A 165 14.74 -2.05 2.68
C GLN A 165 13.34 -2.57 2.99
N VAL A 166 12.52 -2.85 1.97
CA VAL A 166 11.17 -3.39 2.15
C VAL A 166 11.26 -4.91 2.28
N ARG A 167 10.79 -5.44 3.40
CA ARG A 167 10.84 -6.86 3.76
C ARG A 167 9.47 -7.51 3.87
N ILE A 168 8.42 -6.77 3.59
CA ILE A 168 7.03 -7.25 3.60
C ILE A 168 6.43 -7.20 2.18
N PRO A 169 5.52 -8.11 1.84
CA PRO A 169 4.73 -8.01 0.61
C PRO A 169 3.90 -6.72 0.57
N VAL A 170 3.91 -6.04 -0.59
CA VAL A 170 3.16 -4.80 -0.82
C VAL A 170 2.41 -4.88 -2.14
N ALA A 171 1.11 -4.65 -2.11
CA ALA A 171 0.28 -4.65 -3.31
C ALA A 171 -0.66 -3.44 -3.38
N GLN A 172 -0.88 -2.95 -4.59
CA GLN A 172 -2.00 -2.08 -4.91
C GLN A 172 -3.24 -2.95 -5.15
N ILE A 173 -4.38 -2.56 -4.57
CA ILE A 173 -5.67 -3.21 -4.80
C ILE A 173 -6.67 -2.24 -5.43
N SER A 174 -7.64 -2.78 -6.18
CA SER A 174 -8.69 -1.96 -6.75
C SER A 174 -9.66 -1.45 -5.68
N PRO A 175 -10.31 -0.28 -5.86
CA PRO A 175 -11.34 0.20 -4.93
C PRO A 175 -12.49 -0.79 -4.73
N ALA A 176 -12.85 -1.57 -5.75
CA ALA A 176 -13.88 -2.61 -5.64
C ALA A 176 -13.44 -3.73 -4.68
N VAL A 177 -12.16 -4.14 -4.72
CA VAL A 177 -11.59 -5.09 -3.77
C VAL A 177 -11.57 -4.51 -2.38
N ALA A 178 -11.08 -3.28 -2.20
CA ALA A 178 -11.05 -2.62 -0.91
C ALA A 178 -12.45 -2.52 -0.29
N SER A 179 -13.46 -2.10 -1.07
CA SER A 179 -14.86 -2.07 -0.61
C SER A 179 -15.35 -3.44 -0.15
N THR A 180 -15.00 -4.51 -0.86
CA THR A 180 -15.33 -5.89 -0.45
C THR A 180 -14.65 -6.28 0.86
N LEU A 181 -13.38 -5.88 1.04
CA LEU A 181 -12.60 -6.18 2.25
C LEU A 181 -13.18 -5.53 3.50
N ILE A 182 -13.68 -4.30 3.38
CA ILE A 182 -14.20 -3.53 4.52
C ILE A 182 -15.70 -3.69 4.76
N HIS A 183 -16.43 -4.32 3.84
CA HIS A 183 -17.91 -4.40 3.86
C HIS A 183 -18.48 -4.90 5.19
N THR A 184 -17.86 -5.93 5.80
CA THR A 184 -18.34 -6.51 7.07
C THR A 184 -18.06 -5.65 8.30
N SER A 185 -17.17 -4.67 8.20
CA SER A 185 -16.82 -3.78 9.31
C SER A 185 -17.85 -2.65 9.53
N GLY A 186 -18.85 -2.52 8.65
CA GLY A 186 -19.83 -1.44 8.70
C GLY A 186 -19.36 -0.10 8.13
N TYR A 187 -18.13 -0.05 7.60
CA TYR A 187 -17.58 1.12 6.93
C TYR A 187 -17.78 1.05 5.42
N THR A 188 -17.77 2.22 4.77
CA THR A 188 -17.60 2.34 3.31
C THR A 188 -16.24 2.97 3.02
N LEU A 189 -15.73 2.75 1.82
CA LEU A 189 -14.44 3.29 1.41
C LEU A 189 -14.43 4.82 1.45
N GLU A 190 -15.55 5.43 1.04
CA GLU A 190 -15.75 6.89 1.05
C GLU A 190 -15.69 7.45 2.47
N LYS A 191 -16.38 6.81 3.43
CA LYS A 191 -16.35 7.24 4.83
C LYS A 191 -14.99 7.08 5.48
N LEU A 192 -14.26 6.01 5.14
CA LEU A 192 -12.89 5.83 5.64
C LEU A 192 -11.95 6.87 5.02
N SER A 193 -12.12 7.19 3.74
CA SER A 193 -11.31 8.18 3.04
C SER A 193 -11.55 9.58 3.61
N GLU A 194 -12.81 9.96 3.81
CA GLU A 194 -13.17 11.23 4.47
C GLU A 194 -12.63 11.31 5.92
N ALA A 195 -12.75 10.22 6.67
CA ALA A 195 -12.26 10.16 8.05
C ALA A 195 -10.72 10.20 8.15
N ALA A 196 -10.01 9.80 7.11
CA ALA A 196 -8.56 9.85 7.06
C ALA A 196 -7.99 11.26 6.81
N GLU A 197 -8.82 12.21 6.37
CA GLU A 197 -8.44 13.62 6.17
C GLU A 197 -8.27 14.40 7.49
N ILE A 198 -8.14 13.71 8.61
CA ILE A 198 -8.02 14.35 9.92
C ILE A 198 -6.57 14.75 10.22
N ASP A 199 -6.40 15.93 10.80
CA ASP A 199 -5.13 16.35 11.35
C ASP A 199 -4.67 15.41 12.48
N GLY A 200 -3.39 15.06 12.49
CA GLY A 200 -2.81 14.19 13.52
C GLY A 200 -2.83 12.69 13.19
N GLY A 201 -3.57 12.29 12.16
CA GLY A 201 -3.68 10.88 11.76
C GLY A 201 -4.82 10.12 12.41
N VAL A 202 -5.05 8.91 11.98
CA VAL A 202 -6.11 8.02 12.49
C VAL A 202 -5.53 6.94 13.41
N THR A 203 -6.31 6.53 14.41
CA THR A 203 -6.00 5.29 15.14
C THR A 203 -6.32 4.09 14.25
N PRO A 204 -5.43 3.09 14.13
CA PRO A 204 -5.69 1.89 13.34
C PRO A 204 -7.00 1.19 13.70
N ILE A 205 -7.83 0.92 12.70
CA ILE A 205 -9.15 0.29 12.86
C ILE A 205 -9.02 -1.19 12.48
N PRO A 206 -9.21 -2.13 13.42
CA PRO A 206 -9.26 -3.55 13.08
C PRO A 206 -10.48 -3.82 12.19
N MET A 207 -10.27 -4.49 11.07
CA MET A 207 -11.34 -4.99 10.20
C MET A 207 -11.69 -6.41 10.63
N THR A 208 -12.66 -6.53 11.53
CA THR A 208 -13.07 -7.81 12.12
C THR A 208 -13.50 -8.82 11.05
N GLU A 209 -13.18 -10.10 11.29
CA GLU A 209 -13.54 -11.23 10.44
C GLU A 209 -12.93 -11.21 9.02
N ARG A 210 -11.88 -10.45 8.78
CA ARG A 210 -11.19 -10.42 7.49
C ARG A 210 -9.73 -10.82 7.64
N THR A 211 -9.42 -12.03 7.24
CA THR A 211 -8.05 -12.51 7.07
C THR A 211 -7.66 -12.39 5.60
N VAL A 212 -6.48 -11.90 5.36
CA VAL A 212 -5.89 -11.75 4.03
C VAL A 212 -4.58 -12.51 3.98
N GLU A 213 -4.35 -13.21 2.87
CA GLU A 213 -3.08 -13.84 2.56
C GLU A 213 -2.56 -13.32 1.23
N ILE A 214 -1.31 -12.90 1.22
CA ILE A 214 -0.62 -12.41 0.03
C ILE A 214 0.67 -13.21 -0.21
N THR A 215 0.87 -13.64 -1.45
CA THR A 215 2.15 -14.12 -1.97
C THR A 215 2.60 -13.16 -3.05
N ALA A 216 3.77 -12.56 -2.89
CA ALA A 216 4.43 -11.71 -3.88
C ALA A 216 5.75 -12.35 -4.33
N THR A 217 6.05 -12.28 -5.64
CA THR A 217 7.28 -12.85 -6.23
C THR A 217 7.72 -12.08 -7.46
#